data_2bb85b49234224d92f0269c72f3e3415
#
_entry.id   2bb85b49234224d92f0269c72f3e3415
#
_cell.length_a   1.000
_cell.length_b   1.000
_cell.length_c   1.000
_cell.angle_alpha   90.00
_cell.angle_beta   90.00
_cell.angle_gamma   90.00
#
_symmetry.space_group_name_H-M   'P 1'
#
loop_
_entity.id
_entity.type
_entity.pdbx_description
1 polymer ?
#
loop_
_entity_poly.entity_id
_entity_poly.type
_entity_poly.pdbx_seq_one_letter_code
_entity_poly.pdbx_strand_id
1 'polypeptide(L)'
;VHMVETINKLSRFQRQLTLELNREPTDEELAEKMGMTPEKIREVIKIAQDPVSLETPIGEEEDSHLGDFVPDESNMSPEDFTIHEMLKEEISDVLLTLTEREEQVLRLRFGLDDGSSKTLEEVGQMFGVTRERIRQIEAKALRKLRHPSRSRKLKDFLNE
;
A
#
# COMPACT_ATOMS: atom_id res chain seq x y z
N VAL A 1 -26.25 9.73 -10.76
CA VAL A 1 -27.18 10.83 -11.03
C VAL A 1 -27.09 11.90 -9.94
N HIS A 2 -27.23 11.57 -8.67
CA HIS A 2 -27.24 12.55 -7.56
C HIS A 2 -25.96 13.40 -7.49
N MET A 3 -24.78 12.86 -7.77
CA MET A 3 -23.51 13.60 -7.74
C MET A 3 -23.47 14.65 -8.87
N VAL A 4 -23.93 14.32 -10.07
CA VAL A 4 -24.01 15.25 -11.20
C VAL A 4 -24.93 16.43 -10.88
N GLU A 5 -26.08 16.17 -10.23
CA GLU A 5 -26.97 17.24 -9.78
C GLU A 5 -26.30 18.16 -8.76
N THR A 6 -25.51 17.57 -7.84
CA THR A 6 -24.76 18.34 -6.83
C THR A 6 -23.68 19.21 -7.48
N ILE A 7 -22.92 18.66 -8.45
CA ILE A 7 -21.93 19.41 -9.22
C ILE A 7 -22.58 20.57 -10.00
N ASN A 8 -23.72 20.31 -10.66
CA ASN A 8 -24.44 21.35 -11.39
C ASN A 8 -24.96 22.47 -10.47
N LYS A 9 -25.46 22.10 -9.27
CA LYS A 9 -25.86 23.08 -8.25
C LYS A 9 -24.67 23.89 -7.77
N LEU A 10 -23.54 23.26 -7.49
CA LEU A 10 -22.31 23.91 -7.08
C LEU A 10 -21.85 24.95 -8.12
N SER A 11 -21.75 24.56 -9.39
CA SER A 11 -21.37 25.48 -10.47
C SER A 11 -22.32 26.67 -10.62
N ARG A 12 -23.61 26.43 -10.40
CA ARG A 12 -24.63 27.51 -10.45
C ARG A 12 -24.45 28.49 -9.29
N PHE A 13 -24.29 28.00 -8.05
CA PHE A 13 -24.10 28.85 -6.88
C PHE A 13 -22.76 29.58 -6.92
N GLN A 14 -21.69 28.92 -7.41
CA GLN A 14 -20.38 29.55 -7.59
C GLN A 14 -20.49 30.77 -8.53
N ARG A 15 -21.13 30.62 -9.69
CA ARG A 15 -21.35 31.73 -10.62
C ARG A 15 -22.19 32.86 -10.00
N GLN A 16 -23.26 32.49 -9.28
CA GLN A 16 -24.11 33.49 -8.61
C GLN A 16 -23.34 34.28 -7.56
N LEU A 17 -22.61 33.61 -6.66
CA LEU A 17 -21.82 34.27 -5.64
C LEU A 17 -20.66 35.10 -6.21
N THR A 18 -20.04 34.63 -7.30
CA THR A 18 -19.01 35.41 -8.01
C THR A 18 -19.57 36.77 -8.52
N LEU A 19 -20.80 36.76 -9.02
CA LEU A 19 -21.47 38.00 -9.45
C LEU A 19 -21.88 38.89 -8.28
N GLU A 20 -22.35 38.29 -7.17
CA GLU A 20 -22.76 39.02 -5.97
C GLU A 20 -21.56 39.67 -5.23
N LEU A 21 -20.43 38.90 -5.14
CA LEU A 21 -19.25 39.29 -4.37
C LEU A 21 -18.17 40.03 -5.19
N ASN A 22 -18.27 40.04 -6.52
CA ASN A 22 -17.22 40.50 -7.46
C ASN A 22 -15.83 39.82 -7.22
N ARG A 23 -15.81 38.65 -6.65
CA ARG A 23 -14.64 37.78 -6.45
C ARG A 23 -15.08 36.33 -6.41
N GLU A 24 -14.11 35.41 -6.48
CA GLU A 24 -14.41 33.97 -6.27
C GLU A 24 -14.89 33.75 -4.82
N PRO A 25 -15.98 32.95 -4.62
CA PRO A 25 -16.47 32.60 -3.31
C PRO A 25 -15.54 31.62 -2.61
N THR A 26 -15.46 31.71 -1.28
CA THR A 26 -14.73 30.73 -0.46
C THR A 26 -15.55 29.43 -0.29
N ASP A 27 -14.84 28.35 0.12
CA ASP A 27 -15.51 27.06 0.40
C ASP A 27 -16.60 27.20 1.48
N GLU A 28 -16.39 28.07 2.47
CA GLU A 28 -17.35 28.35 3.54
C GLU A 28 -18.62 29.05 3.01
N GLU A 29 -18.46 30.02 2.12
CA GLU A 29 -19.58 30.74 1.51
C GLU A 29 -20.42 29.83 0.60
N LEU A 30 -19.75 28.94 -0.13
CA LEU A 30 -20.43 27.91 -0.93
C LEU A 30 -21.13 26.87 -0.03
N ALA A 31 -20.51 26.46 1.06
CA ALA A 31 -21.05 25.52 2.02
C ALA A 31 -22.33 26.04 2.67
N GLU A 32 -22.34 27.31 3.09
CA GLU A 32 -23.52 27.98 3.66
C GLU A 32 -24.68 28.02 2.65
N LYS A 33 -24.39 28.41 1.41
CA LYS A 33 -25.41 28.50 0.34
C LYS A 33 -25.98 27.16 -0.07
N MET A 34 -25.18 26.11 -0.02
CA MET A 34 -25.58 24.73 -0.36
C MET A 34 -26.11 23.91 0.81
N GLY A 35 -25.97 24.38 2.06
CA GLY A 35 -26.35 23.66 3.25
C GLY A 35 -25.50 22.40 3.49
N MET A 36 -24.22 22.47 3.15
CA MET A 36 -23.24 21.39 3.27
C MET A 36 -22.05 21.83 4.13
N THR A 37 -21.18 20.88 4.53
CA THR A 37 -19.93 21.23 5.19
C THR A 37 -18.86 21.64 4.17
N PRO A 38 -17.89 22.50 4.55
CA PRO A 38 -16.81 22.93 3.64
C PRO A 38 -15.97 21.75 3.11
N GLU A 39 -15.77 20.69 3.94
CA GLU A 39 -15.08 19.47 3.52
C GLU A 39 -15.81 18.79 2.36
N LYS A 40 -17.15 18.75 2.44
CA LYS A 40 -17.98 18.14 1.39
C LYS A 40 -17.94 18.97 0.09
N ILE A 41 -17.88 20.29 0.18
CA ILE A 41 -17.70 21.17 -0.97
C ILE A 41 -16.36 20.88 -1.67
N ARG A 42 -15.25 20.77 -0.90
CA ARG A 42 -13.93 20.42 -1.46
C ARG A 42 -13.92 19.06 -2.14
N GLU A 43 -14.59 18.07 -1.53
CA GLU A 43 -14.74 16.75 -2.15
C GLU A 43 -15.50 16.82 -3.49
N VAL A 44 -16.61 17.56 -3.54
CA VAL A 44 -17.42 17.74 -4.76
C VAL A 44 -16.62 18.48 -5.84
N ILE A 45 -15.87 19.53 -5.49
CA ILE A 45 -14.97 20.25 -6.41
C ILE A 45 -13.92 19.31 -7.00
N LYS A 46 -13.29 18.49 -6.15
CA LYS A 46 -12.28 17.51 -6.58
C LYS A 46 -12.85 16.46 -7.56
N ILE A 47 -14.07 16.00 -7.32
CA ILE A 47 -14.76 15.03 -8.20
C ILE A 47 -15.21 15.69 -9.51
N ALA A 48 -15.52 17.00 -9.49
CA ALA A 48 -15.98 17.74 -10.64
C ALA A 48 -14.87 18.11 -11.64
N GLN A 49 -13.60 17.93 -11.27
CA GLN A 49 -12.48 18.22 -12.16
C GLN A 49 -12.45 17.24 -13.33
N ASP A 50 -12.31 17.75 -14.53
CA ASP A 50 -12.10 16.94 -15.73
C ASP A 50 -10.70 16.27 -15.68
N PRO A 51 -10.57 15.02 -16.12
CA PRO A 51 -9.26 14.38 -16.22
C PRO A 51 -8.39 15.10 -17.25
N VAL A 52 -7.13 15.31 -16.88
CA VAL A 52 -6.11 15.88 -17.77
C VAL A 52 -5.47 14.75 -18.56
N SER A 53 -5.21 14.96 -19.86
CA SER A 53 -4.51 13.98 -20.68
C SER A 53 -3.04 13.85 -20.25
N LEU A 54 -2.54 12.62 -20.16
CA LEU A 54 -1.12 12.35 -19.94
C LEU A 54 -0.24 12.79 -21.11
N GLU A 55 -0.82 12.95 -22.31
CA GLU A 55 -0.17 13.46 -23.52
C GLU A 55 -0.10 15.01 -23.55
N THR A 56 -0.53 15.68 -22.48
CA THR A 56 -0.44 17.15 -22.42
C THR A 56 1.03 17.56 -22.41
N PRO A 57 1.49 18.37 -23.39
CA PRO A 57 2.89 18.83 -23.44
C PRO A 57 3.21 19.74 -22.25
N ILE A 58 4.41 19.61 -21.72
CA ILE A 58 4.93 20.42 -20.62
C ILE A 58 6.14 21.22 -21.10
N GLY A 59 6.08 22.53 -20.98
CA GLY A 59 7.15 23.45 -21.41
C GLY A 59 6.97 23.95 -22.83
N GLU A 60 8.01 24.61 -23.35
CA GLU A 60 8.01 25.19 -24.68
C GLU A 60 8.54 24.20 -25.75
N GLU A 61 9.16 23.09 -25.33
CA GLU A 61 9.64 22.03 -26.20
C GLU A 61 8.62 20.88 -26.23
N GLU A 62 8.20 20.48 -27.44
CA GLU A 62 7.13 19.48 -27.66
C GLU A 62 7.52 18.05 -27.25
N ASP A 63 8.74 17.84 -26.73
CA ASP A 63 9.30 16.50 -26.44
C ASP A 63 8.93 15.94 -25.04
N SER A 64 8.35 16.77 -24.13
CA SER A 64 8.00 16.33 -22.78
C SER A 64 6.50 16.36 -22.54
N HIS A 65 5.95 15.25 -22.04
CA HIS A 65 4.53 15.10 -21.75
C HIS A 65 4.30 14.89 -20.24
N LEU A 66 3.10 15.21 -19.76
CA LEU A 66 2.71 15.06 -18.35
C LEU A 66 2.93 13.62 -17.86
N GLY A 67 2.71 12.63 -18.73
CA GLY A 67 2.93 11.21 -18.42
C GLY A 67 4.35 10.85 -18.02
N ASP A 68 5.37 11.57 -18.55
CA ASP A 68 6.78 11.31 -18.26
C ASP A 68 7.17 11.66 -16.81
N PHE A 69 6.36 12.47 -16.14
CA PHE A 69 6.59 12.92 -14.77
C PHE A 69 5.77 12.14 -13.74
N VAL A 70 4.91 11.22 -14.17
CA VAL A 70 4.11 10.38 -13.26
C VAL A 70 4.93 9.17 -12.84
N PRO A 71 5.37 9.08 -11.55
CA PRO A 71 6.12 7.92 -11.08
C PRO A 71 5.23 6.68 -11.01
N ASP A 72 5.81 5.53 -11.29
CA ASP A 72 5.17 4.24 -11.05
C ASP A 72 5.35 3.84 -9.58
N GLU A 73 4.31 4.02 -8.78
CA GLU A 73 4.29 3.64 -7.35
C GLU A 73 3.88 2.17 -7.13
N SER A 74 3.45 1.47 -8.18
CA SER A 74 2.95 0.10 -8.06
C SER A 74 4.04 -0.96 -8.21
N ASN A 75 5.08 -0.65 -8.93
CA ASN A 75 6.21 -1.55 -9.15
C ASN A 75 7.39 -1.19 -8.24
N MET A 76 8.04 -2.21 -7.71
CA MET A 76 9.29 -2.05 -6.97
C MET A 76 10.40 -1.53 -7.91
N SER A 77 11.28 -0.68 -7.38
CA SER A 77 12.50 -0.32 -8.10
C SER A 77 13.37 -1.56 -8.35
N PRO A 78 14.21 -1.59 -9.40
CA PRO A 78 15.14 -2.71 -9.62
C PRO A 78 16.07 -2.96 -8.43
N GLU A 79 16.42 -1.92 -7.70
CA GLU A 79 17.24 -1.99 -6.48
C GLU A 79 16.48 -2.69 -5.36
N ASP A 80 15.26 -2.23 -5.03
CA ASP A 80 14.41 -2.83 -4.00
C ASP A 80 14.08 -4.30 -4.34
N PHE A 81 13.81 -4.59 -5.61
CA PHE A 81 13.57 -5.95 -6.06
C PHE A 81 14.79 -6.86 -5.81
N THR A 82 16.00 -6.36 -6.11
CA THR A 82 17.23 -7.12 -5.90
C THR A 82 17.47 -7.38 -4.41
N ILE A 83 17.29 -6.36 -3.55
CA ILE A 83 17.40 -6.49 -2.10
C ILE A 83 16.39 -7.51 -1.58
N HIS A 84 15.15 -7.48 -2.09
CA HIS A 84 14.11 -8.42 -1.68
C HIS A 84 14.42 -9.88 -2.07
N GLU A 85 14.95 -10.11 -3.27
CA GLU A 85 15.37 -11.45 -3.69
C GLU A 85 16.59 -11.94 -2.90
N MET A 86 17.58 -11.09 -2.64
CA MET A 86 18.70 -11.43 -1.76
C MET A 86 18.25 -11.79 -0.34
N LEU A 87 17.28 -11.05 0.22
CA LEU A 87 16.68 -11.36 1.53
C LEU A 87 15.99 -12.72 1.51
N LYS A 88 15.25 -13.06 0.46
CA LYS A 88 14.61 -14.38 0.31
C LYS A 88 15.62 -15.52 0.30
N GLU A 89 16.71 -15.37 -0.45
CA GLU A 89 17.78 -16.36 -0.51
C GLU A 89 18.42 -16.54 0.87
N GLU A 90 18.76 -15.44 1.55
CA GLU A 90 19.39 -15.50 2.87
C GLU A 90 18.44 -16.12 3.93
N ILE A 91 17.13 -15.78 3.89
CA ILE A 91 16.12 -16.44 4.73
C ILE A 91 16.09 -17.95 4.47
N SER A 92 16.10 -18.37 3.22
CA SER A 92 16.12 -19.78 2.82
C SER A 92 17.34 -20.51 3.37
N ASP A 93 18.52 -19.91 3.23
CA ASP A 93 19.78 -20.46 3.73
C ASP A 93 19.79 -20.61 5.26
N VAL A 94 19.25 -19.61 5.95
CA VAL A 94 19.12 -19.65 7.42
C VAL A 94 18.13 -20.72 7.86
N LEU A 95 17.01 -20.91 7.14
CA LEU A 95 16.02 -21.96 7.41
C LEU A 95 16.57 -23.36 7.22
N LEU A 96 17.45 -23.60 6.23
CA LEU A 96 18.13 -24.87 6.02
C LEU A 96 19.01 -25.31 7.23
N THR A 97 19.36 -24.39 8.13
CA THR A 97 20.07 -24.73 9.37
C THR A 97 19.19 -25.33 10.46
N LEU A 98 17.88 -25.34 10.26
CA LEU A 98 16.89 -25.94 11.16
C LEU A 98 16.66 -27.42 10.81
N THR A 99 15.89 -28.13 11.64
CA THR A 99 15.39 -29.43 11.24
C THR A 99 14.31 -29.29 10.21
N GLU A 100 14.17 -30.23 9.28
CA GLU A 100 13.17 -30.22 8.21
C GLU A 100 11.76 -29.90 8.73
N ARG A 101 11.39 -30.43 9.87
CA ARG A 101 10.07 -30.20 10.48
C ARG A 101 9.92 -28.75 11.02
N GLU A 102 10.98 -28.17 11.59
CA GLU A 102 10.98 -26.79 12.06
C GLU A 102 10.93 -25.80 10.87
N GLU A 103 11.68 -26.07 9.81
CA GLU A 103 11.70 -25.32 8.57
C GLU A 103 10.32 -25.31 7.92
N GLN A 104 9.72 -26.47 7.66
CA GLN A 104 8.41 -26.60 7.01
C GLN A 104 7.31 -25.87 7.82
N VAL A 105 7.33 -25.99 9.15
CA VAL A 105 6.38 -25.25 10.00
C VAL A 105 6.53 -23.74 9.80
N LEU A 106 7.76 -23.19 9.76
CA LEU A 106 7.95 -21.76 9.56
C LEU A 106 7.56 -21.33 8.13
N ARG A 107 7.92 -22.09 7.10
CA ARG A 107 7.53 -21.79 5.70
C ARG A 107 6.01 -21.66 5.56
N LEU A 108 5.26 -22.60 6.07
CA LEU A 108 3.79 -22.59 6.03
C LEU A 108 3.18 -21.49 6.91
N ARG A 109 3.74 -21.27 8.09
CA ARG A 109 3.22 -20.25 9.02
C ARG A 109 3.36 -18.84 8.47
N PHE A 110 4.49 -18.54 7.86
CA PHE A 110 4.79 -17.20 7.33
C PHE A 110 4.52 -17.06 5.83
N GLY A 111 4.07 -18.15 5.16
CA GLY A 111 3.77 -18.11 3.72
C GLY A 111 5.00 -17.82 2.87
N LEU A 112 6.17 -18.37 3.22
CA LEU A 112 7.42 -18.03 2.56
C LEU A 112 7.53 -18.59 1.14
N ASP A 113 6.73 -19.60 0.79
CA ASP A 113 6.75 -20.25 -0.51
C ASP A 113 5.63 -19.71 -1.44
N ASP A 114 4.42 -19.55 -0.91
CA ASP A 114 3.21 -19.20 -1.67
C ASP A 114 2.62 -17.81 -1.34
N GLY A 115 3.26 -17.07 -0.44
CA GLY A 115 2.77 -15.78 0.05
C GLY A 115 1.55 -15.90 0.99
N SER A 116 1.06 -17.12 1.27
CA SER A 116 -0.15 -17.36 2.06
C SER A 116 0.18 -17.89 3.45
N SER A 117 0.13 -17.02 4.46
CA SER A 117 0.34 -17.41 5.86
C SER A 117 -0.79 -18.31 6.37
N LYS A 118 -0.44 -19.45 6.95
CA LYS A 118 -1.39 -20.41 7.53
C LYS A 118 -1.48 -20.28 9.05
N THR A 119 -2.65 -20.57 9.61
CA THR A 119 -2.87 -20.56 11.06
C THR A 119 -2.19 -21.77 11.73
N LEU A 120 -1.97 -21.69 13.04
CA LEU A 120 -1.42 -22.81 13.82
C LEU A 120 -2.30 -24.06 13.73
N GLU A 121 -3.60 -23.90 13.55
CA GLU A 121 -4.56 -24.98 13.45
C GLU A 121 -4.49 -25.68 12.10
N GLU A 122 -4.45 -24.93 11.01
CA GLU A 122 -4.29 -25.44 9.65
C GLU A 122 -2.96 -26.21 9.50
N VAL A 123 -1.85 -25.64 9.99
CA VAL A 123 -0.56 -26.31 9.99
C VAL A 123 -0.62 -27.58 10.87
N GLY A 124 -1.30 -27.52 12.01
CA GLY A 124 -1.53 -28.68 12.87
C GLY A 124 -2.26 -29.81 12.16
N GLN A 125 -3.31 -29.50 11.41
CA GLN A 125 -4.05 -30.46 10.58
C GLN A 125 -3.17 -31.08 9.51
N MET A 126 -2.34 -30.27 8.80
CA MET A 126 -1.43 -30.78 7.76
C MET A 126 -0.38 -31.76 8.31
N PHE A 127 0.13 -31.53 9.51
CA PHE A 127 1.13 -32.38 10.15
C PHE A 127 0.56 -33.48 11.05
N GLY A 128 -0.77 -33.53 11.21
CA GLY A 128 -1.44 -34.54 12.07
C GLY A 128 -1.13 -34.31 13.55
N VAL A 129 -0.91 -33.07 14.01
CA VAL A 129 -0.57 -32.72 15.38
C VAL A 129 -1.45 -31.61 15.92
N THR A 130 -1.47 -31.43 17.24
CA THR A 130 -2.25 -30.39 17.89
C THR A 130 -1.68 -29.00 17.61
N ARG A 131 -2.56 -27.96 17.62
CA ARG A 131 -2.20 -26.55 17.54
C ARG A 131 -1.07 -26.17 18.52
N GLU A 132 -1.14 -26.67 19.75
CA GLU A 132 -0.15 -26.37 20.78
C GLU A 132 1.22 -27.00 20.44
N ARG A 133 1.23 -28.15 19.79
CA ARG A 133 2.48 -28.77 19.34
C ARG A 133 3.16 -27.94 18.25
N ILE A 134 2.40 -27.39 17.30
CA ILE A 134 2.93 -26.48 16.28
C ILE A 134 3.48 -25.21 16.93
N ARG A 135 2.77 -24.62 17.90
CA ARG A 135 3.24 -23.44 18.65
C ARG A 135 4.58 -23.70 19.34
N GLN A 136 4.75 -24.88 19.93
CA GLN A 136 6.03 -25.27 20.54
C GLN A 136 7.17 -25.40 19.53
N ILE A 137 6.88 -26.01 18.36
CA ILE A 137 7.87 -26.15 17.28
C ILE A 137 8.27 -24.77 16.75
N GLU A 138 7.31 -23.90 16.46
CA GLU A 138 7.52 -22.53 16.01
C GLU A 138 8.39 -21.74 17.02
N ALA A 139 8.01 -21.74 18.29
CA ALA A 139 8.76 -21.04 19.34
C ALA A 139 10.20 -21.54 19.49
N LYS A 140 10.41 -22.86 19.34
CA LYS A 140 11.74 -23.48 19.39
C LYS A 140 12.56 -23.09 18.18
N ALA A 141 11.97 -23.12 16.98
CA ALA A 141 12.63 -22.74 15.73
C ALA A 141 13.04 -21.25 15.76
N LEU A 142 12.14 -20.35 16.12
CA LEU A 142 12.43 -18.93 16.26
C LEU A 142 13.52 -18.64 17.31
N ARG A 143 13.56 -19.40 18.41
CA ARG A 143 14.64 -19.28 19.41
C ARG A 143 16.00 -19.68 18.82
N LYS A 144 16.04 -20.72 17.99
CA LYS A 144 17.26 -21.14 17.30
C LYS A 144 17.73 -20.07 16.28
N LEU A 145 16.79 -19.43 15.56
CA LEU A 145 17.08 -18.38 14.59
C LEU A 145 17.61 -17.10 15.25
N ARG A 146 17.19 -16.80 16.48
CA ARG A 146 17.70 -15.64 17.26
C ARG A 146 19.18 -15.76 17.64
N HIS A 147 19.78 -16.94 17.52
CA HIS A 147 21.20 -17.10 17.86
C HIS A 147 22.09 -16.23 16.95
N PRO A 148 23.09 -15.51 17.49
CA PRO A 148 23.90 -14.56 16.72
C PRO A 148 24.55 -15.12 15.46
N SER A 149 24.91 -16.42 15.45
CA SER A 149 25.48 -17.10 14.27
C SER A 149 24.53 -17.18 13.07
N ARG A 150 23.20 -17.07 13.29
CA ARG A 150 22.16 -17.14 12.27
C ARG A 150 21.54 -15.77 12.01
N SER A 151 21.26 -15.01 13.07
CA SER A 151 20.61 -13.70 12.95
C SER A 151 21.52 -12.60 12.39
N ARG A 152 22.86 -12.78 12.44
CA ARG A 152 23.80 -11.74 11.98
C ARG A 152 23.62 -11.40 10.50
N LYS A 153 23.46 -12.41 9.67
CA LYS A 153 23.27 -12.26 8.23
C LYS A 153 21.99 -11.49 7.86
N LEU A 154 20.91 -11.71 8.64
CA LEU A 154 19.61 -11.03 8.42
C LEU A 154 19.59 -9.61 8.99
N LYS A 155 20.54 -9.23 9.85
CA LYS A 155 20.58 -7.89 10.44
C LYS A 155 20.90 -6.81 9.43
N ASP A 156 21.66 -7.13 8.41
CA ASP A 156 22.09 -6.17 7.38
C ASP A 156 20.88 -5.67 6.57
N PHE A 157 19.79 -6.47 6.49
CA PHE A 157 18.52 -6.12 5.85
C PHE A 157 17.51 -5.41 6.77
N LEU A 158 17.80 -5.25 8.07
CA LEU A 158 16.91 -4.60 9.04
C LEU A 158 17.26 -3.13 9.29
N ASN A 159 18.39 -2.64 8.76
CA ASN A 159 18.92 -1.31 9.01
C ASN A 159 18.73 -0.34 7.84
N GLU A 160 17.84 -0.69 6.91
CA GLU A 160 17.31 0.20 5.87
C GLU A 160 15.81 0.53 6.20
#